data_12be30a513ad46be6d6ef1bdf77f890d
#
_entry.id   12be30a513ad46be6d6ef1bdf77f890d
#
_cell.length_a   1.000
_cell.length_b   1.000
_cell.length_c   1.000
_cell.angle_alpha   90.00
_cell.angle_beta   90.00
_cell.angle_gamma   90.00
#
_symmetry.space_group_name_H-M   'P 1'
#
loop_
_entity.id
_entity.type
_entity.pdbx_description
1 polymer ?
#
loop_
_entity_poly.entity_id
_entity_poly.type
_entity_poly.pdbx_seq_one_letter_code
_entity_poly.pdbx_strand_id
1 'polypeptide(L)'
;MTCIVALEMGNLDDVYEATSYAASMPKVHLGVQAGEQYRLKDLLYALMLESFNDSAVVIAEGLAGSVDAFAELMNQKAWDLGCMDTYFITPNGLDAADDNGIHSTTAQDLATIMSYCIQNEEFLEITRTQSYSFTDVSGKRSFTCNNHNSFLSMMEGALSGKTGFTNNAGYCYVGSLRRDGKTYVVALLACGWPNNKS
;
A
#
# COMPACT_ATOMS: atom_id res chain seq x y z
N MET A 1 -2.37 -0.61 4.84
CA MET A 1 -1.86 0.04 6.06
C MET A 1 -0.97 1.23 5.71
N THR A 2 0.14 1.06 4.98
CA THR A 2 1.10 2.14 4.66
C THR A 2 0.44 3.41 4.15
N CYS A 3 -0.48 3.30 3.19
CA CYS A 3 -1.17 4.47 2.63
C CYS A 3 -1.98 5.23 3.67
N ILE A 4 -2.77 4.55 4.51
CA ILE A 4 -3.62 5.23 5.51
C ILE A 4 -2.80 5.88 6.63
N VAL A 5 -1.72 5.22 7.10
CA VAL A 5 -0.81 5.82 8.07
C VAL A 5 -0.15 7.08 7.50
N ALA A 6 0.28 7.03 6.23
CA ALA A 6 0.87 8.17 5.56
C ALA A 6 -0.12 9.33 5.36
N LEU A 7 -1.38 9.05 5.04
CA LEU A 7 -2.43 10.08 4.90
C LEU A 7 -2.80 10.75 6.23
N GLU A 8 -2.69 10.02 7.33
CA GLU A 8 -3.03 10.55 8.65
C GLU A 8 -1.89 11.34 9.30
N MET A 9 -0.64 11.05 8.95
CA MET A 9 0.53 11.60 9.62
C MET A 9 1.28 12.65 8.79
N GLY A 10 1.22 12.57 7.45
CA GLY A 10 1.91 13.45 6.53
C GLY A 10 0.98 14.47 5.88
N ASN A 11 1.60 15.45 5.24
CA ASN A 11 0.91 16.34 4.32
C ASN A 11 1.22 15.90 2.88
N LEU A 12 0.21 15.86 2.00
CA LEU A 12 0.37 15.41 0.61
C LEU A 12 1.44 16.19 -0.19
N ASP A 13 1.72 17.43 0.21
CA ASP A 13 2.74 18.29 -0.39
C ASP A 13 4.13 18.12 0.24
N ASP A 14 4.27 17.34 1.31
CA ASP A 14 5.57 17.04 1.90
C ASP A 14 6.49 16.38 0.86
N VAL A 15 7.76 16.75 0.93
CA VAL A 15 8.80 16.27 0.02
C VAL A 15 9.75 15.35 0.77
N TYR A 16 9.90 14.13 0.27
CA TYR A 16 10.81 13.13 0.83
C TYR A 16 11.92 12.81 -0.14
N GLU A 17 13.11 12.58 0.40
CA GLU A 17 14.30 12.22 -0.35
C GLU A 17 14.46 10.69 -0.35
N ALA A 18 14.72 10.13 -1.52
CA ALA A 18 15.01 8.72 -1.67
C ALA A 18 16.43 8.40 -1.15
N THR A 19 16.52 7.46 -0.24
CA THR A 19 17.81 6.95 0.28
C THR A 19 18.42 5.91 -0.65
N SER A 20 19.67 5.55 -0.41
CA SER A 20 20.29 4.40 -1.09
C SER A 20 19.61 3.07 -0.75
N TYR A 21 19.02 2.96 0.45
CA TYR A 21 18.24 1.78 0.83
C TYR A 21 16.94 1.69 0.01
N ALA A 22 16.17 2.77 -0.09
CA ALA A 22 14.99 2.81 -0.95
C ALA A 22 15.34 2.48 -2.41
N ALA A 23 16.43 3.04 -2.95
CA ALA A 23 16.90 2.78 -4.31
C ALA A 23 17.36 1.31 -4.55
N SER A 24 17.63 0.55 -3.48
CA SER A 24 18.02 -0.87 -3.56
C SER A 24 16.85 -1.83 -3.57
N MET A 25 15.61 -1.35 -3.45
CA MET A 25 14.43 -2.22 -3.37
C MET A 25 14.25 -3.08 -4.62
N PRO A 26 13.82 -4.35 -4.43
CA PRO A 26 13.60 -5.26 -5.55
C PRO A 26 12.40 -4.81 -6.40
N LYS A 27 12.31 -5.34 -7.61
CA LYS A 27 11.11 -5.17 -8.45
C LYS A 27 9.88 -5.76 -7.72
N VAL A 28 8.72 -5.15 -7.86
CA VAL A 28 8.31 -4.01 -8.69
C VAL A 28 8.73 -2.70 -8.02
N HIS A 29 9.32 -1.76 -8.74
CA HIS A 29 9.80 -0.49 -8.18
C HIS A 29 9.66 0.66 -9.20
N LEU A 30 9.52 1.88 -8.70
CA LEU A 30 9.54 3.13 -9.47
C LEU A 30 10.94 3.35 -10.07
N GLY A 31 11.97 2.83 -9.42
CA GLY A 31 13.36 2.99 -9.77
C GLY A 31 13.92 4.32 -9.29
N VAL A 32 13.56 4.73 -8.05
CA VAL A 32 14.12 5.93 -7.43
C VAL A 32 15.65 5.85 -7.34
N GLN A 33 16.32 6.99 -7.43
CA GLN A 33 17.76 7.10 -7.23
C GLN A 33 18.03 7.84 -5.93
N ALA A 34 19.09 7.46 -5.22
CA ALA A 34 19.45 8.13 -3.98
C ALA A 34 19.66 9.64 -4.20
N GLY A 35 19.05 10.46 -3.34
CA GLY A 35 19.05 11.92 -3.43
C GLY A 35 17.94 12.51 -4.31
N GLU A 36 17.17 11.71 -5.04
CA GLU A 36 15.97 12.18 -5.73
C GLU A 36 14.87 12.51 -4.72
N GLN A 37 14.08 13.52 -5.02
CA GLN A 37 13.00 13.99 -4.15
C GLN A 37 11.64 13.85 -4.81
N TYR A 38 10.65 13.43 -4.02
CA TYR A 38 9.28 13.17 -4.45
C TYR A 38 8.29 13.73 -3.44
N ARG A 39 7.13 14.18 -3.91
CA ARG A 39 6.02 14.54 -3.01
C ARG A 39 5.36 13.28 -2.44
N LEU A 40 4.88 13.37 -1.22
CA LEU A 40 4.12 12.28 -0.59
C LEU A 40 2.94 11.85 -1.45
N LYS A 41 2.18 12.79 -2.02
CA LYS A 41 1.08 12.51 -2.94
C LYS A 41 1.50 11.59 -4.08
N ASP A 42 2.60 11.94 -4.75
CA ASP A 42 3.10 11.21 -5.93
C ASP A 42 3.54 9.79 -5.56
N LEU A 43 4.21 9.64 -4.42
CA LEU A 43 4.62 8.34 -3.89
C LEU A 43 3.42 7.47 -3.50
N LEU A 44 2.35 8.05 -2.95
CA LEU A 44 1.13 7.32 -2.62
C LEU A 44 0.41 6.79 -3.87
N TYR A 45 0.33 7.58 -4.93
CA TYR A 45 -0.18 7.10 -6.22
C TYR A 45 0.70 5.98 -6.78
N ALA A 46 2.01 6.14 -6.76
CA ALA A 46 2.97 5.12 -7.21
C ALA A 46 2.82 3.81 -6.41
N LEU A 47 2.69 3.90 -5.09
CA LEU A 47 2.47 2.76 -4.21
C LEU A 47 1.13 2.06 -4.47
N MET A 48 0.05 2.80 -4.59
CA MET A 48 -1.29 2.21 -4.64
C MET A 48 -1.66 1.69 -6.03
N LEU A 49 -1.24 2.35 -7.09
CA LEU A 49 -1.55 1.96 -8.45
C LEU A 49 -0.63 0.85 -8.98
N GLU A 50 0.68 0.98 -8.76
CA GLU A 50 1.71 0.08 -9.33
C GLU A 50 2.34 -0.87 -8.30
N SER A 51 2.09 -0.66 -7.00
CA SER A 51 2.71 -1.44 -5.92
C SER A 51 4.23 -1.30 -5.85
N PHE A 52 4.78 -0.13 -6.13
CA PHE A 52 6.22 0.10 -6.12
C PHE A 52 6.81 -0.02 -4.72
N ASN A 53 7.74 -0.96 -4.55
CA ASN A 53 8.39 -1.26 -3.27
C ASN A 53 9.21 -0.10 -2.73
N ASP A 54 9.97 0.56 -3.59
CA ASP A 54 10.81 1.70 -3.24
C ASP A 54 9.96 2.92 -2.80
N SER A 55 8.83 3.17 -3.45
CA SER A 55 7.91 4.25 -3.03
C SER A 55 7.42 4.07 -1.59
N ALA A 56 7.10 2.84 -1.18
CA ALA A 56 6.72 2.55 0.20
C ALA A 56 7.85 2.83 1.20
N VAL A 57 9.09 2.51 0.82
CA VAL A 57 10.27 2.76 1.66
C VAL A 57 10.57 4.24 1.78
N VAL A 58 10.51 5.01 0.66
CA VAL A 58 10.69 6.48 0.71
C VAL A 58 9.65 7.12 1.62
N ILE A 59 8.39 6.68 1.56
CA ILE A 59 7.32 7.16 2.46
C ILE A 59 7.67 6.86 3.91
N ALA A 60 8.07 5.62 4.21
CA ALA A 60 8.37 5.18 5.57
C ALA A 60 9.55 5.95 6.17
N GLU A 61 10.65 6.05 5.45
CA GLU A 61 11.83 6.79 5.90
C GLU A 61 11.56 8.29 6.02
N GLY A 62 10.81 8.87 5.07
CA GLY A 62 10.45 10.29 5.09
C GLY A 62 9.54 10.67 6.27
N LEU A 63 8.55 9.85 6.59
CA LEU A 63 7.59 10.11 7.67
C LEU A 63 8.13 9.79 9.05
N ALA A 64 8.81 8.65 9.20
CA ALA A 64 9.18 8.12 10.51
C ALA A 64 10.71 8.09 10.75
N GLY A 65 11.50 8.46 9.75
CA GLY A 65 12.96 8.45 9.83
C GLY A 65 13.59 7.07 9.58
N SER A 66 12.83 5.98 9.65
CA SER A 66 13.28 4.64 9.30
C SER A 66 12.10 3.71 8.98
N VAL A 67 12.40 2.58 8.30
CA VAL A 67 11.42 1.53 8.05
C VAL A 67 10.91 0.92 9.36
N ASP A 68 11.78 0.68 10.32
CA ASP A 68 11.41 0.09 11.60
C ASP A 68 10.47 1.00 12.41
N ALA A 69 10.80 2.30 12.49
CA ALA A 69 9.92 3.26 13.16
C ALA A 69 8.55 3.38 12.45
N PHE A 70 8.52 3.27 11.12
CA PHE A 70 7.26 3.26 10.38
C PHE A 70 6.46 1.97 10.60
N ALA A 71 7.13 0.83 10.74
CA ALA A 71 6.50 -0.44 11.09
C ALA A 71 5.83 -0.37 12.48
N GLU A 72 6.46 0.30 13.46
CA GLU A 72 5.84 0.56 14.76
C GLU A 72 4.53 1.35 14.63
N LEU A 73 4.50 2.40 13.79
CA LEU A 73 3.29 3.17 13.51
C LEU A 73 2.19 2.32 12.86
N MET A 74 2.57 1.45 11.92
CA MET A 74 1.63 0.51 11.29
C MET A 74 1.05 -0.48 12.30
N ASN A 75 1.88 -1.00 13.21
CA ASN A 75 1.46 -1.92 14.26
C ASN A 75 0.58 -1.23 15.31
N GLN A 76 0.93 0.00 15.71
CA GLN A 76 0.08 0.80 16.60
C GLN A 76 -1.31 1.04 15.94
N LYS A 77 -1.35 1.40 14.68
CA LYS A 77 -2.62 1.56 13.96
C LYS A 77 -3.41 0.25 13.89
N ALA A 78 -2.77 -0.88 13.64
CA ALA A 78 -3.43 -2.20 13.65
C ALA A 78 -4.05 -2.49 15.02
N TRP A 79 -3.29 -2.26 16.10
CA TRP A 79 -3.78 -2.40 17.46
C TRP A 79 -4.99 -1.51 17.75
N ASP A 80 -4.93 -0.23 17.40
CA ASP A 80 -6.01 0.74 17.60
C ASP A 80 -7.31 0.34 16.86
N LEU A 81 -7.16 -0.38 15.74
CA LEU A 81 -8.27 -0.94 14.98
C LEU A 81 -8.77 -2.29 15.50
N GLY A 82 -8.13 -2.86 16.52
CA GLY A 82 -8.44 -4.17 17.08
C GLY A 82 -7.95 -5.34 16.22
N CYS A 83 -6.99 -5.11 15.32
CA CYS A 83 -6.37 -6.13 14.47
C CYS A 83 -5.25 -6.86 15.22
N MET A 84 -5.64 -7.79 16.10
CA MET A 84 -4.72 -8.41 17.07
C MET A 84 -3.87 -9.54 16.47
N ASP A 85 -4.25 -10.06 15.32
CA ASP A 85 -3.55 -11.13 14.59
C ASP A 85 -2.76 -10.58 13.39
N THR A 86 -2.37 -9.29 13.47
CA THR A 86 -1.63 -8.58 12.43
C THR A 86 -0.31 -8.07 12.98
N TYR A 87 0.78 -8.35 12.26
CA TYR A 87 2.11 -7.85 12.56
C TYR A 87 2.82 -7.35 11.32
N PHE A 88 3.15 -6.06 11.30
CA PHE A 88 3.84 -5.38 10.19
C PHE A 88 5.32 -5.23 10.50
N ILE A 89 6.18 -5.58 9.52
CA ILE A 89 7.64 -5.38 9.55
C ILE A 89 8.06 -4.48 8.38
N THR A 90 7.43 -4.64 7.21
CA THR A 90 7.80 -3.91 6.00
C THR A 90 6.68 -3.00 5.51
N PRO A 91 6.99 -1.78 5.00
CA PRO A 91 5.97 -0.87 4.48
C PRO A 91 5.45 -1.26 3.10
N ASN A 92 6.18 -2.09 2.37
CA ASN A 92 5.87 -2.54 1.01
C ASN A 92 5.16 -3.91 0.95
N GLY A 93 5.07 -4.62 2.08
CA GLY A 93 4.43 -5.93 2.16
C GLY A 93 5.29 -7.10 1.67
N LEU A 94 6.59 -6.90 1.53
CA LEU A 94 7.51 -8.01 1.27
C LEU A 94 7.63 -8.91 2.50
N ASP A 95 7.88 -10.20 2.24
CA ASP A 95 8.07 -11.22 3.28
C ASP A 95 9.22 -10.83 4.21
N ALA A 96 8.98 -10.87 5.52
CA ALA A 96 9.95 -10.57 6.55
C ALA A 96 9.63 -11.31 7.85
N ALA A 97 10.64 -11.52 8.66
CA ALA A 97 10.53 -12.01 10.03
C ALA A 97 11.59 -11.34 10.90
N ASP A 98 11.28 -11.16 12.18
CA ASP A 98 12.19 -10.68 13.22
C ASP A 98 12.02 -11.49 14.50
N ASP A 99 12.64 -11.06 15.59
CA ASP A 99 12.57 -11.76 16.89
C ASP A 99 11.15 -11.76 17.50
N ASN A 100 10.25 -10.87 17.04
CA ASN A 100 8.88 -10.74 17.54
C ASN A 100 7.88 -11.55 16.71
N GLY A 101 8.20 -11.89 15.46
CA GLY A 101 7.30 -12.68 14.62
C GLY A 101 7.53 -12.56 13.12
N ILE A 102 6.49 -12.93 12.40
CA ILE A 102 6.45 -12.92 10.92
C ILE A 102 5.55 -11.77 10.47
N HIS A 103 5.93 -11.06 9.39
CA HIS A 103 5.06 -10.10 8.71
C HIS A 103 3.80 -10.80 8.22
N SER A 104 2.69 -10.63 8.91
CA SER A 104 1.47 -11.41 8.67
C SER A 104 0.20 -10.66 9.06
N THR A 105 -0.92 -11.13 8.54
CA THR A 105 -2.26 -10.67 8.88
C THR A 105 -3.28 -11.77 8.68
N THR A 106 -4.52 -11.55 9.11
CA THR A 106 -5.67 -12.42 8.81
C THR A 106 -6.61 -11.75 7.81
N ALA A 107 -7.48 -12.54 7.18
CA ALA A 107 -8.52 -11.99 6.29
C ALA A 107 -9.48 -11.06 7.05
N GLN A 108 -9.77 -11.38 8.31
CA GLN A 108 -10.62 -10.54 9.16
C GLN A 108 -9.98 -9.20 9.46
N ASP A 109 -8.71 -9.19 9.90
CA ASP A 109 -8.00 -7.96 10.21
C ASP A 109 -7.82 -7.10 8.96
N LEU A 110 -7.50 -7.72 7.83
CA LEU A 110 -7.36 -7.01 6.57
C LEU A 110 -8.68 -6.37 6.11
N ALA A 111 -9.82 -7.05 6.34
CA ALA A 111 -11.14 -6.49 6.07
C ALA A 111 -11.46 -5.33 7.03
N THR A 112 -11.07 -5.42 8.30
CA THR A 112 -11.20 -4.35 9.29
C THR A 112 -10.37 -3.11 8.88
N ILE A 113 -9.12 -3.31 8.49
CA ILE A 113 -8.24 -2.25 7.99
C ILE A 113 -8.85 -1.58 6.75
N MET A 114 -9.33 -2.35 5.78
CA MET A 114 -9.98 -1.81 4.58
C MET A 114 -11.26 -1.04 4.92
N SER A 115 -12.07 -1.55 5.86
CA SER A 115 -13.30 -0.87 6.32
C SER A 115 -13.01 0.49 6.94
N TYR A 116 -11.86 0.63 7.58
CA TYR A 116 -11.38 1.91 8.09
C TYR A 116 -10.87 2.81 6.96
N CYS A 117 -10.02 2.29 6.09
CA CYS A 117 -9.41 3.05 4.99
C CYS A 117 -10.44 3.72 4.08
N ILE A 118 -11.53 3.04 3.76
CA ILE A 118 -12.58 3.57 2.85
C ILE A 118 -13.44 4.69 3.45
N GLN A 119 -13.21 5.05 4.69
CA GLN A 119 -13.82 6.24 5.31
C GLN A 119 -13.01 7.52 5.04
N ASN A 120 -11.78 7.37 4.55
CA ASN A 120 -10.91 8.47 4.18
C ASN A 120 -11.09 8.79 2.68
N GLU A 121 -11.43 10.06 2.36
CA GLU A 121 -11.74 10.48 0.99
C GLU A 121 -10.50 10.49 0.09
N GLU A 122 -9.32 10.90 0.61
CA GLU A 122 -8.06 10.87 -0.12
C GLU A 122 -7.65 9.43 -0.47
N PHE A 123 -7.85 8.49 0.47
CA PHE A 123 -7.61 7.08 0.21
C PHE A 123 -8.48 6.58 -0.95
N LEU A 124 -9.77 6.93 -0.95
CA LEU A 124 -10.68 6.56 -2.04
C LEU A 124 -10.29 7.23 -3.36
N GLU A 125 -9.92 8.51 -3.35
CA GLU A 125 -9.45 9.21 -4.55
C GLU A 125 -8.24 8.51 -5.17
N ILE A 126 -7.20 8.25 -4.36
CA ILE A 126 -5.97 7.61 -4.82
C ILE A 126 -6.27 6.21 -5.39
N THR A 127 -7.00 5.39 -4.64
CA THR A 127 -7.22 3.98 -5.01
C THR A 127 -8.18 3.78 -6.18
N ARG A 128 -9.01 4.77 -6.51
CA ARG A 128 -9.95 4.77 -7.65
C ARG A 128 -9.35 5.34 -8.93
N THR A 129 -8.28 6.11 -8.81
CA THR A 129 -7.64 6.74 -9.96
C THR A 129 -7.14 5.68 -10.93
N GLN A 130 -7.48 5.81 -12.21
CA GLN A 130 -7.12 4.84 -13.25
C GLN A 130 -5.69 5.03 -13.73
N SER A 131 -5.26 6.29 -13.86
CA SER A 131 -3.90 6.64 -14.27
C SER A 131 -3.50 7.97 -13.64
N TYR A 132 -2.25 8.06 -13.19
CA TYR A 132 -1.69 9.25 -12.58
C TYR A 132 -0.28 9.50 -13.10
N SER A 133 -0.01 10.73 -13.54
CA SER A 133 1.32 11.14 -14.04
C SER A 133 1.91 12.21 -13.14
N PHE A 134 3.19 12.10 -12.87
CA PHE A 134 3.94 13.05 -12.04
C PHE A 134 5.40 13.14 -12.47
N THR A 135 6.13 14.05 -11.88
CA THR A 135 7.59 14.19 -12.02
C THR A 135 8.24 14.16 -10.64
N ASP A 136 9.52 13.77 -10.61
CA ASP A 136 10.33 14.08 -9.44
C ASP A 136 10.33 15.61 -9.19
N VAL A 137 10.68 16.06 -7.99
CA VAL A 137 10.64 17.48 -7.61
C VAL A 137 11.55 18.33 -8.52
N SER A 138 12.63 17.77 -9.05
CA SER A 138 13.53 18.47 -9.98
C SER A 138 12.95 18.61 -11.40
N GLY A 139 11.88 17.90 -11.73
CA GLY A 139 11.27 17.87 -13.07
C GLY A 139 12.09 17.12 -14.12
N LYS A 140 13.13 16.39 -13.73
CA LYS A 140 14.01 15.67 -14.68
C LYS A 140 13.46 14.31 -15.11
N ARG A 141 12.69 13.69 -14.25
CA ARG A 141 12.11 12.37 -14.53
C ARG A 141 10.59 12.43 -14.46
N SER A 142 9.93 11.82 -15.42
CA SER A 142 8.48 11.75 -15.51
C SER A 142 8.03 10.30 -15.39
N PHE A 143 6.92 10.10 -14.70
CA PHE A 143 6.36 8.78 -14.42
C PHE A 143 4.87 8.78 -14.74
N THR A 144 4.36 7.62 -15.17
CA THR A 144 2.93 7.38 -15.31
C THR A 144 2.61 6.04 -14.65
N CYS A 145 1.71 6.07 -13.69
CA CYS A 145 1.23 4.92 -12.94
C CYS A 145 -0.18 4.56 -13.40
N ASN A 146 -0.45 3.28 -13.60
CA ASN A 146 -1.76 2.76 -14.00
C ASN A 146 -2.29 1.81 -12.94
N ASN A 147 -3.59 1.88 -12.69
CA ASN A 147 -4.22 1.08 -11.66
C ASN A 147 -4.39 -0.38 -12.11
N HIS A 148 -3.77 -1.30 -11.40
CA HIS A 148 -3.89 -2.74 -11.68
C HIS A 148 -5.12 -3.41 -11.04
N ASN A 149 -5.96 -2.64 -10.33
CA ASN A 149 -7.19 -3.17 -9.75
C ASN A 149 -8.32 -3.26 -10.79
N SER A 150 -8.33 -4.33 -11.56
CA SER A 150 -9.37 -4.60 -12.57
C SER A 150 -10.79 -4.65 -11.97
N PHE A 151 -10.92 -4.91 -10.67
CA PHE A 151 -12.22 -4.98 -9.99
C PHE A 151 -12.99 -3.65 -10.09
N LEU A 152 -12.29 -2.51 -10.13
CA LEU A 152 -12.89 -1.18 -10.29
C LEU A 152 -13.68 -1.03 -11.60
N SER A 153 -13.29 -1.73 -12.66
CA SER A 153 -13.97 -1.69 -13.96
C SER A 153 -14.92 -2.87 -14.18
N MET A 154 -14.71 -3.98 -13.48
CA MET A 154 -15.48 -5.22 -13.67
C MET A 154 -16.69 -5.34 -12.75
N MET A 155 -16.68 -4.66 -11.60
CA MET A 155 -17.72 -4.76 -10.59
C MET A 155 -18.41 -3.43 -10.37
N GLU A 156 -19.70 -3.38 -10.67
CA GLU A 156 -20.53 -2.21 -10.37
C GLU A 156 -20.54 -1.92 -8.86
N GLY A 157 -20.30 -0.66 -8.51
CA GLY A 157 -20.24 -0.21 -7.12
C GLY A 157 -18.90 -0.44 -6.43
N ALA A 158 -17.87 -0.94 -7.13
CA ALA A 158 -16.51 -1.05 -6.58
C ALA A 158 -16.02 0.31 -6.08
N LEU A 159 -15.54 0.36 -4.83
CA LEU A 159 -15.07 1.57 -4.18
C LEU A 159 -13.54 1.65 -4.14
N SER A 160 -12.87 0.57 -3.83
CA SER A 160 -11.44 0.53 -3.61
C SER A 160 -10.96 -0.91 -3.64
N GLY A 161 -9.65 -1.09 -3.75
CA GLY A 161 -9.04 -2.40 -3.59
C GLY A 161 -7.53 -2.35 -3.79
N LYS A 162 -6.88 -3.42 -3.33
CA LYS A 162 -5.45 -3.64 -3.51
C LYS A 162 -5.17 -5.11 -3.73
N THR A 163 -4.41 -5.39 -4.77
CA THR A 163 -3.84 -6.71 -5.05
C THR A 163 -2.49 -6.88 -4.35
N GLY A 164 -2.09 -8.11 -4.09
CA GLY A 164 -0.78 -8.42 -3.55
C GLY A 164 -0.33 -9.83 -3.93
N PHE A 165 0.97 -10.03 -4.01
CA PHE A 165 1.58 -11.33 -4.21
C PHE A 165 2.98 -11.37 -3.60
N THR A 166 3.25 -12.40 -2.83
CA THR A 166 4.60 -12.87 -2.50
C THR A 166 4.64 -14.39 -2.62
N ASN A 167 5.84 -14.96 -2.64
CA ASN A 167 5.95 -16.43 -2.72
C ASN A 167 5.36 -17.12 -1.48
N ASN A 168 5.45 -16.49 -0.31
CA ASN A 168 4.92 -17.06 0.94
C ASN A 168 3.41 -16.81 1.09
N ALA A 169 2.93 -15.63 0.71
CA ALA A 169 1.52 -15.26 0.88
C ALA A 169 0.60 -15.81 -0.23
N GLY A 170 1.13 -16.11 -1.42
CA GLY A 170 0.32 -16.38 -2.59
C GLY A 170 -0.41 -15.13 -3.11
N TYR A 171 -1.43 -15.31 -3.93
CA TYR A 171 -2.25 -14.20 -4.41
C TYR A 171 -3.22 -13.73 -3.33
N CYS A 172 -3.17 -12.44 -3.07
CA CYS A 172 -4.00 -11.78 -2.07
C CYS A 172 -4.76 -10.62 -2.70
N TYR A 173 -5.96 -10.36 -2.20
CA TYR A 173 -6.77 -9.23 -2.58
C TYR A 173 -7.57 -8.73 -1.39
N VAL A 174 -7.66 -7.42 -1.24
CA VAL A 174 -8.64 -6.79 -0.37
C VAL A 174 -9.34 -5.69 -1.15
N GLY A 175 -10.66 -5.62 -1.04
CA GLY A 175 -11.43 -4.61 -1.75
C GLY A 175 -12.76 -4.31 -1.10
N SER A 176 -13.42 -3.28 -1.58
CA SER A 176 -14.72 -2.84 -1.10
C SER A 176 -15.63 -2.44 -2.24
N LEU A 177 -16.93 -2.62 -2.04
CA LEU A 177 -17.97 -2.18 -2.95
C LEU A 177 -19.17 -1.63 -2.18
N ARG A 178 -19.94 -0.76 -2.82
CA ARG A 178 -21.23 -0.29 -2.30
C ARG A 178 -22.34 -0.74 -3.25
N ARG A 179 -23.33 -1.42 -2.71
CA ARG A 179 -24.50 -1.87 -3.45
C ARG A 179 -25.75 -1.82 -2.55
N ASP A 180 -26.87 -1.36 -3.09
CA ASP A 180 -28.17 -1.26 -2.39
C ASP A 180 -28.06 -0.53 -1.03
N GLY A 181 -27.29 0.56 -0.99
CA GLY A 181 -27.06 1.37 0.21
C GLY A 181 -26.13 0.73 1.26
N LYS A 182 -25.63 -0.48 1.02
CA LYS A 182 -24.70 -1.20 1.91
C LYS A 182 -23.29 -1.21 1.36
N THR A 183 -22.32 -1.12 2.25
CA THR A 183 -20.90 -1.27 1.92
C THR A 183 -20.43 -2.66 2.35
N TYR A 184 -19.76 -3.34 1.44
CA TYR A 184 -19.18 -4.65 1.66
C TYR A 184 -17.67 -4.57 1.50
N VAL A 185 -16.95 -5.32 2.33
CA VAL A 185 -15.50 -5.51 2.22
C VAL A 185 -15.23 -7.00 2.04
N VAL A 186 -14.31 -7.31 1.16
CA VAL A 186 -13.82 -8.67 0.92
C VAL A 186 -12.31 -8.71 1.09
N ALA A 187 -11.82 -9.72 1.80
CA ALA A 187 -10.40 -10.03 1.89
C ALA A 187 -10.18 -11.50 1.49
N LEU A 188 -9.30 -11.71 0.53
CA LEU A 188 -8.93 -13.02 0.00
C LEU A 188 -7.43 -13.17 0.19
N LEU A 189 -7.00 -14.20 0.92
CA LEU A 189 -5.61 -14.49 1.21
C LEU A 189 -5.23 -15.88 0.73
N ALA A 190 -3.96 -16.06 0.40
CA ALA A 190 -3.40 -17.35 -0.01
C ALA A 190 -4.15 -18.02 -1.17
N CYS A 191 -4.65 -17.22 -2.10
CA CYS A 191 -5.32 -17.78 -3.28
C CYS A 191 -4.31 -18.43 -4.22
N GLY A 192 -4.64 -19.62 -4.73
CA GLY A 192 -3.82 -20.31 -5.72
C GLY A 192 -3.86 -19.61 -7.09
N TRP A 193 -2.92 -19.98 -7.95
CA TRP A 193 -2.94 -19.60 -9.35
C TRP A 193 -4.15 -20.24 -10.03
N PRO A 194 -4.79 -19.60 -11.04
CA PRO A 194 -6.01 -20.11 -11.69
C PRO A 194 -5.92 -21.52 -12.26
N ASN A 195 -4.72 -22.01 -12.50
CA ASN A 195 -4.46 -23.36 -13.02
C ASN A 195 -3.96 -24.36 -11.96
N ASN A 196 -3.72 -23.97 -10.74
CA ASN A 196 -3.42 -24.89 -9.65
C ASN A 196 -4.73 -25.31 -9.00
N LYS A 197 -5.23 -26.48 -9.41
CA LYS A 197 -6.26 -27.19 -8.67
C LYS A 197 -5.65 -27.63 -7.34
N SER A 198 -5.89 -26.84 -6.30
CA SER A 198 -5.72 -27.29 -4.92
C SER A 198 -7.03 -27.89 -4.44
#